data_6eb3e5f441322d7122cfd0c9a67eebd5
#
_entry.id   6eb3e5f441322d7122cfd0c9a67eebd5
#
_cell.length_a   1.000
_cell.length_b   1.000
_cell.length_c   1.000
_cell.angle_alpha   90.00
_cell.angle_beta   90.00
_cell.angle_gamma   90.00
#
_symmetry.space_group_name_H-M   'P 1'
#
loop_
_entity.id
_entity.type
_entity.pdbx_description
1 polymer ?
#
loop_
_entity_poly.entity_id
_entity_poly.type
_entity_poly.pdbx_seq_one_letter_code
_entity_poly.pdbx_strand_id
1 'polypeptide(L)'
;MKKLNFVLLALVVSLAALAQPTWEVGNTTLTEYNLVTGVQIPWEILWGPDGHLWMTSRKGEVLRIDPASGNYTVVLEKTVMNGGNGEPGMLGMAMHPDWDTTPLVYIVYCTGNGGNGIEHLSSFEWNGSELVNEEEILTIQAGGIHNGSRLLVLPDNTLLMTTGDVGSSSNSQNMNSLQGKTLRLNLDGSVPDDNPFPNSLVYTFGNRNSQGLALGENGVIYSSEHGQNSNDEFNIVTAGGNYGWPNVEGFCNTSAEQTFCAENDVVEPLDAWSPCIAVNGIEFYNHEAIPEWQNSVLMSVLGGLGGQYERLSVLHLSEDGLSVTSEDQYFSSFNQRVRDVAVNPNTGSVYVALNGTSYPGSGPNIIKEFRNEAFGTGVAGQA
;
A
#
# COMPACT_ATOMS: atom_id res chain seq x y z
N MET A 1 52.69 36.33 48.12
CA MET A 1 51.43 36.18 47.40
C MET A 1 51.69 35.39 46.09
N LYS A 2 51.38 34.09 46.07
CA LYS A 2 51.54 33.22 44.85
C LYS A 2 50.28 33.34 43.98
N LYS A 3 50.45 33.80 42.73
CA LYS A 3 49.37 33.84 41.73
C LYS A 3 49.17 32.43 41.22
N LEU A 4 47.93 31.90 41.39
CA LEU A 4 47.49 30.62 40.88
C LEU A 4 46.90 30.90 39.49
N ASN A 5 47.57 30.44 38.43
CA ASN A 5 47.06 30.51 37.08
C ASN A 5 46.14 29.29 36.85
N PHE A 6 44.86 29.55 36.69
CA PHE A 6 43.88 28.53 36.20
C PHE A 6 43.98 28.44 34.67
N VAL A 7 44.44 27.30 34.18
CA VAL A 7 44.34 26.97 32.75
C VAL A 7 42.97 26.31 32.54
N LEU A 8 42.10 27.00 31.85
CA LEU A 8 40.78 26.45 31.43
C LEU A 8 41.01 25.56 30.20
N LEU A 9 40.96 24.24 30.37
CA LEU A 9 41.04 23.27 29.29
C LEU A 9 39.63 23.18 28.65
N ALA A 10 39.44 23.81 27.51
CA ALA A 10 38.19 23.68 26.73
C ALA A 10 38.18 22.31 26.03
N LEU A 11 37.32 21.42 26.51
CA LEU A 11 37.07 20.12 25.87
C LEU A 11 36.20 20.38 24.61
N VAL A 12 36.79 20.37 23.43
CA VAL A 12 36.06 20.38 22.17
C VAL A 12 35.57 18.95 21.90
N VAL A 13 34.32 18.68 22.25
CA VAL A 13 33.64 17.44 21.85
C VAL A 13 33.23 17.65 20.41
N SER A 14 33.97 17.11 19.45
CA SER A 14 33.52 16.97 18.07
C SER A 14 32.42 15.90 18.03
N LEU A 15 31.16 16.31 17.91
CA LEU A 15 30.10 15.41 17.47
C LEU A 15 30.44 15.02 16.02
N ALA A 16 30.98 13.83 15.81
CA ALA A 16 30.98 13.21 14.51
C ALA A 16 29.50 12.96 14.17
N ALA A 17 28.94 13.68 13.21
CA ALA A 17 27.67 13.31 12.62
C ALA A 17 27.87 11.93 12.00
N LEU A 18 27.17 10.91 12.52
CA LEU A 18 27.14 9.60 11.88
C LEU A 18 26.55 9.80 10.48
N ALA A 19 27.26 9.34 9.47
CA ALA A 19 26.73 9.34 8.10
C ALA A 19 25.44 8.52 8.06
N GLN A 20 24.45 9.01 7.30
CA GLN A 20 23.22 8.25 7.08
C GLN A 20 23.55 6.93 6.36
N PRO A 21 22.80 5.84 6.61
CA PRO A 21 22.94 4.62 5.86
C PRO A 21 22.67 4.87 4.36
N THR A 22 23.35 4.13 3.50
CA THR A 22 23.17 4.22 2.06
C THR A 22 22.88 2.84 1.45
N TRP A 23 22.21 2.85 0.32
CA TRP A 23 21.80 1.67 -0.45
C TRP A 23 22.17 1.87 -1.91
N GLU A 24 22.87 0.89 -2.47
CA GLU A 24 23.25 0.92 -3.88
C GLU A 24 22.14 0.28 -4.73
N VAL A 25 21.64 1.03 -5.71
CA VAL A 25 20.69 0.58 -6.72
C VAL A 25 21.35 0.80 -8.07
N GLY A 26 22.03 -0.23 -8.57
CA GLY A 26 22.85 -0.12 -9.78
C GLY A 26 23.91 0.99 -9.67
N ASN A 27 23.73 2.09 -10.39
CA ASN A 27 24.61 3.26 -10.34
C ASN A 27 24.06 4.37 -9.42
N THR A 28 22.89 4.21 -8.87
CA THR A 28 22.23 5.19 -8.00
C THR A 28 22.46 4.84 -6.53
N THR A 29 22.92 5.80 -5.74
CA THR A 29 23.06 5.66 -4.29
C THR A 29 21.89 6.36 -3.62
N LEU A 30 21.11 5.60 -2.83
CA LEU A 30 20.02 6.14 -2.02
C LEU A 30 20.49 6.34 -0.58
N THR A 31 20.21 7.51 -0.03
CA THR A 31 20.40 7.81 1.38
C THR A 31 19.14 7.49 2.17
N GLU A 32 19.28 6.74 3.26
CA GLU A 32 18.18 6.33 4.14
C GLU A 32 17.98 7.34 5.27
N TYR A 33 16.72 7.71 5.51
CA TYR A 33 16.28 8.53 6.63
C TYR A 33 15.16 7.85 7.41
N ASN A 34 15.17 7.95 8.73
CA ASN A 34 14.01 7.68 9.55
C ASN A 34 13.13 8.93 9.56
N LEU A 35 12.17 9.02 8.63
CA LEU A 35 11.33 10.22 8.50
C LEU A 35 10.44 10.40 9.73
N VAL A 36 9.71 9.36 10.12
CA VAL A 36 8.82 9.38 11.28
C VAL A 36 9.09 8.16 12.14
N THR A 37 9.15 8.35 13.45
CA THR A 37 9.28 7.25 14.42
C THR A 37 8.16 7.27 15.44
N GLY A 38 7.80 6.10 15.97
CA GLY A 38 6.80 6.01 17.04
C GLY A 38 5.34 5.94 16.57
N VAL A 39 5.09 5.90 15.27
CA VAL A 39 3.74 5.71 14.73
C VAL A 39 3.18 4.32 15.06
N GLN A 40 1.85 4.19 15.09
CA GLN A 40 1.18 2.95 15.44
C GLN A 40 0.67 2.25 14.19
N ILE A 41 1.18 1.07 13.95
CA ILE A 41 0.74 0.09 12.94
C ILE A 41 0.22 0.74 11.64
N PRO A 42 1.12 1.31 10.81
CA PRO A 42 0.76 1.81 9.49
C PRO A 42 0.01 0.75 8.70
N TRP A 43 -1.03 1.15 7.97
CA TRP A 43 -1.68 0.26 7.01
C TRP A 43 -1.49 0.75 5.58
N GLU A 44 -1.74 2.02 5.33
CA GLU A 44 -1.46 2.67 4.05
C GLU A 44 -0.67 3.95 4.25
N ILE A 45 0.24 4.23 3.36
CA ILE A 45 0.88 5.53 3.18
C ILE A 45 0.68 5.98 1.73
N LEU A 46 0.38 7.24 1.52
CA LEU A 46 0.27 7.82 0.19
C LEU A 46 0.82 9.25 0.15
N TRP A 47 1.28 9.66 -1.01
CA TRP A 47 1.65 11.05 -1.25
C TRP A 47 0.40 11.86 -1.60
N GLY A 48 0.06 12.80 -0.74
CA GLY A 48 -1.11 13.67 -0.93
C GLY A 48 -0.88 14.79 -1.95
N PRO A 49 -1.92 15.25 -2.63
CA PRO A 49 -1.85 16.37 -3.58
C PRO A 49 -1.49 17.69 -2.89
N ASP A 50 -1.58 17.77 -1.58
CA ASP A 50 -1.17 18.91 -0.75
C ASP A 50 0.34 18.90 -0.39
N GLY A 51 1.12 17.99 -0.99
CA GLY A 51 2.56 17.87 -0.78
C GLY A 51 2.97 17.27 0.55
N HIS A 52 2.07 16.55 1.22
CA HIS A 52 2.33 15.81 2.47
C HIS A 52 2.19 14.32 2.25
N LEU A 53 2.89 13.56 3.10
CA LEU A 53 2.65 12.13 3.22
C LEU A 53 1.46 11.92 4.18
N TRP A 54 0.51 11.10 3.76
CA TRP A 54 -0.64 10.72 4.58
C TRP A 54 -0.53 9.26 4.96
N MET A 55 -1.00 8.91 6.15
CA MET A 55 -0.94 7.55 6.66
C MET A 55 -2.23 7.18 7.39
N THR A 56 -2.79 6.01 7.08
CA THR A 56 -3.77 5.38 7.95
C THR A 56 -3.06 4.48 8.96
N SER A 57 -3.47 4.59 10.22
CA SER A 57 -3.08 3.68 11.29
C SER A 57 -4.20 2.69 11.53
N ARG A 58 -3.89 1.40 11.52
CA ARG A 58 -4.88 0.36 11.84
C ARG A 58 -5.55 0.57 13.20
N LYS A 59 -4.97 1.40 14.07
CA LYS A 59 -5.53 1.80 15.37
C LYS A 59 -6.68 2.80 15.28
N GLY A 60 -6.99 3.30 14.08
CA GLY A 60 -8.11 4.20 13.85
C GLY A 60 -7.71 5.67 13.71
N GLU A 61 -6.47 5.95 13.38
CA GLU A 61 -5.96 7.30 13.18
C GLU A 61 -5.61 7.56 11.71
N VAL A 62 -5.81 8.78 11.24
CA VAL A 62 -5.20 9.30 10.01
C VAL A 62 -4.18 10.36 10.39
N LEU A 63 -2.97 10.19 9.92
CA LEU A 63 -1.84 11.10 10.14
C LEU A 63 -1.53 11.86 8.84
N ARG A 64 -1.32 13.16 8.96
CA ARG A 64 -0.77 14.02 7.91
C ARG A 64 0.64 14.43 8.32
N ILE A 65 1.62 14.08 7.50
CA ILE A 65 3.07 14.10 7.83
C ILE A 65 3.77 15.09 6.90
N ASP A 66 4.51 16.02 7.50
CA ASP A 66 5.41 16.92 6.76
C ASP A 66 6.64 16.13 6.29
N PRO A 67 6.88 15.96 4.98
CA PRO A 67 7.99 15.17 4.47
C PRO A 67 9.37 15.80 4.72
N ALA A 68 9.43 17.09 5.02
CA ALA A 68 10.70 17.77 5.27
C ALA A 68 11.21 17.58 6.71
N SER A 69 10.28 17.49 7.67
CA SER A 69 10.62 17.43 9.10
C SER A 69 10.24 16.12 9.78
N GLY A 70 9.36 15.31 9.17
CA GLY A 70 8.76 14.13 9.80
C GLY A 70 7.75 14.46 10.90
N ASN A 71 7.45 15.74 11.14
CA ASN A 71 6.40 16.13 12.06
C ASN A 71 5.03 15.73 11.51
N TYR A 72 4.13 15.26 12.35
CA TYR A 72 2.80 14.88 11.93
C TYR A 72 1.71 15.43 12.85
N THR A 73 0.51 15.52 12.30
CA THR A 73 -0.72 15.76 13.05
C THR A 73 -1.69 14.60 12.82
N VAL A 74 -2.40 14.20 13.88
CA VAL A 74 -3.55 13.30 13.74
C VAL A 74 -4.73 14.16 13.28
N VAL A 75 -5.25 13.85 12.08
CA VAL A 75 -6.30 14.64 11.42
C VAL A 75 -7.66 13.96 11.45
N LEU A 76 -7.71 12.69 11.88
CA LEU A 76 -8.93 11.92 12.14
C LEU A 76 -8.63 10.85 13.18
N GLU A 77 -9.59 10.62 14.09
CA GLU A 77 -9.62 9.48 14.99
C GLU A 77 -10.98 8.79 14.93
N LYS A 78 -10.99 7.46 14.78
CA LYS A 78 -12.18 6.62 14.77
C LYS A 78 -12.02 5.42 15.69
N THR A 79 -13.09 5.05 16.37
CA THR A 79 -13.14 3.76 17.07
C THR A 79 -13.30 2.66 16.05
N VAL A 80 -12.30 1.77 15.98
CA VAL A 80 -12.26 0.68 15.01
C VAL A 80 -12.45 -0.68 15.67
N MET A 81 -12.77 -1.68 14.85
CA MET A 81 -12.99 -3.07 15.25
C MET A 81 -11.80 -3.61 16.05
N ASN A 82 -12.06 -4.21 17.21
CA ASN A 82 -11.07 -4.75 18.13
C ASN A 82 -9.95 -3.74 18.54
N GLY A 83 -10.19 -2.41 18.40
CA GLY A 83 -9.18 -1.38 18.64
C GLY A 83 -7.95 -1.54 17.74
N GLY A 84 -8.12 -2.05 16.52
CA GLY A 84 -7.05 -2.34 15.57
C GLY A 84 -6.11 -3.48 16.00
N ASN A 85 -6.56 -4.37 16.87
CA ASN A 85 -5.85 -5.61 17.18
C ASN A 85 -6.36 -6.72 16.24
N GLY A 86 -5.48 -7.35 15.50
CA GLY A 86 -5.83 -8.27 14.43
C GLY A 86 -5.62 -7.62 13.06
N GLU A 87 -6.30 -8.09 12.02
CA GLU A 87 -6.22 -7.52 10.66
C GLU A 87 -7.17 -6.33 10.46
N PRO A 88 -8.42 -6.35 10.97
CA PRO A 88 -9.34 -5.22 10.79
C PRO A 88 -8.90 -4.00 11.59
N GLY A 89 -9.35 -2.83 11.14
CA GLY A 89 -9.01 -1.54 11.75
C GLY A 89 -9.35 -0.40 10.80
N MET A 90 -8.56 0.67 10.78
CA MET A 90 -8.56 1.65 9.70
C MET A 90 -7.53 1.20 8.67
N LEU A 91 -7.94 1.12 7.41
CA LEU A 91 -7.27 0.39 6.37
C LEU A 91 -6.93 1.30 5.17
N GLY A 92 -7.58 1.11 4.02
CA GLY A 92 -7.29 1.82 2.79
C GLY A 92 -7.68 3.30 2.80
N MET A 93 -6.97 4.09 2.01
CA MET A 93 -7.22 5.52 1.83
C MET A 93 -6.95 5.93 0.39
N ALA A 94 -7.75 6.84 -0.15
CA ALA A 94 -7.49 7.51 -1.43
C ALA A 94 -7.96 8.95 -1.37
N MET A 95 -7.47 9.80 -2.28
CA MET A 95 -7.83 11.22 -2.32
C MET A 95 -8.61 11.54 -3.60
N HIS A 96 -9.51 12.51 -3.48
CA HIS A 96 -10.28 12.98 -4.63
C HIS A 96 -9.34 13.58 -5.69
N PRO A 97 -9.51 13.28 -6.99
CA PRO A 97 -8.61 13.73 -8.03
C PRO A 97 -8.63 15.25 -8.22
N ASP A 98 -9.79 15.89 -8.00
CA ASP A 98 -9.93 17.35 -8.06
C ASP A 98 -9.75 17.98 -6.67
N TRP A 99 -8.65 17.68 -6.00
CA TRP A 99 -8.36 18.09 -4.63
C TRP A 99 -8.51 19.59 -4.37
N ASP A 100 -8.07 20.43 -5.29
CA ASP A 100 -8.09 21.90 -5.13
C ASP A 100 -9.52 22.46 -4.99
N THR A 101 -10.51 21.79 -5.54
CA THR A 101 -11.92 22.20 -5.48
C THR A 101 -12.79 21.31 -4.61
N THR A 102 -12.36 20.06 -4.44
CA THR A 102 -13.10 19.02 -3.73
C THR A 102 -12.13 18.22 -2.86
N PRO A 103 -11.68 18.78 -1.73
CA PRO A 103 -10.67 18.17 -0.88
C PRO A 103 -11.26 17.02 -0.04
N LEU A 104 -11.66 15.93 -0.71
CA LEU A 104 -12.20 14.73 -0.07
C LEU A 104 -11.14 13.64 0.05
N VAL A 105 -11.18 12.94 1.19
CA VAL A 105 -10.40 11.74 1.47
C VAL A 105 -11.36 10.57 1.65
N TYR A 106 -11.18 9.52 0.86
CA TYR A 106 -11.91 8.26 0.98
C TYR A 106 -11.15 7.33 1.91
N ILE A 107 -11.85 6.75 2.88
CA ILE A 107 -11.21 5.89 3.89
C ILE A 107 -12.05 4.64 4.10
N VAL A 108 -11.36 3.49 4.15
CA VAL A 108 -11.98 2.22 4.56
C VAL A 108 -11.61 1.94 6.01
N TYR A 109 -12.60 1.61 6.83
CA TYR A 109 -12.38 1.22 8.21
C TYR A 109 -13.44 0.21 8.68
N CYS A 110 -13.06 -0.67 9.61
CA CYS A 110 -13.93 -1.69 10.16
C CYS A 110 -14.41 -1.30 11.56
N THR A 111 -15.71 -1.50 11.84
CA THR A 111 -16.33 -1.34 13.17
C THR A 111 -17.00 -2.63 13.63
N GLY A 112 -17.54 -2.62 14.84
CA GLY A 112 -18.17 -3.81 15.42
C GLY A 112 -17.19 -4.81 16.00
N ASN A 113 -17.64 -6.05 16.24
CA ASN A 113 -16.82 -7.12 16.79
C ASN A 113 -17.29 -8.49 16.28
N GLY A 114 -16.34 -9.40 16.07
CA GLY A 114 -16.63 -10.79 15.68
C GLY A 114 -17.47 -10.87 14.41
N GLY A 115 -18.49 -11.72 14.39
CA GLY A 115 -19.38 -11.94 13.23
C GLY A 115 -20.31 -10.76 12.87
N ASN A 116 -20.30 -9.68 13.66
CA ASN A 116 -21.06 -8.44 13.40
C ASN A 116 -20.14 -7.28 12.98
N GLY A 117 -18.99 -7.59 12.42
CA GLY A 117 -18.10 -6.58 11.85
C GLY A 117 -18.72 -5.91 10.62
N ILE A 118 -18.53 -4.60 10.49
CA ILE A 118 -18.93 -3.81 9.33
C ILE A 118 -17.70 -3.10 8.80
N GLU A 119 -17.44 -3.25 7.51
CA GLU A 119 -16.46 -2.47 6.77
C GLU A 119 -17.17 -1.31 6.09
N HIS A 120 -16.72 -0.12 6.36
CA HIS A 120 -17.24 1.15 5.85
C HIS A 120 -16.26 1.70 4.82
N LEU A 121 -16.76 2.15 3.69
CA LEU A 121 -16.11 3.12 2.83
C LEU A 121 -16.83 4.45 3.04
N SER A 122 -16.12 5.46 3.54
CA SER A 122 -16.65 6.81 3.76
C SER A 122 -15.74 7.86 3.12
N SER A 123 -16.33 8.98 2.70
CA SER A 123 -15.58 10.20 2.36
C SER A 123 -15.58 11.16 3.54
N PHE A 124 -14.49 11.93 3.64
CA PHE A 124 -14.28 12.98 4.65
C PHE A 124 -13.77 14.23 3.96
N GLU A 125 -14.25 15.40 4.36
CA GLU A 125 -13.78 16.68 3.86
C GLU A 125 -12.55 17.16 4.65
N TRP A 126 -11.48 17.53 3.95
CA TRP A 126 -10.32 18.20 4.54
C TRP A 126 -10.58 19.69 4.69
N ASN A 127 -10.71 20.19 5.91
CA ASN A 127 -11.00 21.60 6.19
C ASN A 127 -9.74 22.49 6.35
N GLY A 128 -8.55 21.92 6.09
CA GLY A 128 -7.26 22.58 6.28
C GLY A 128 -6.55 22.23 7.60
N SER A 129 -7.23 21.56 8.53
CA SER A 129 -6.66 21.15 9.83
C SER A 129 -7.07 19.73 10.26
N GLU A 130 -8.24 19.26 9.88
CA GLU A 130 -8.80 17.98 10.25
C GLU A 130 -9.78 17.46 9.18
N LEU A 131 -10.05 16.17 9.20
CA LEU A 131 -11.06 15.51 8.36
C LEU A 131 -12.41 15.55 9.07
N VAL A 132 -13.40 16.16 8.40
CA VAL A 132 -14.75 16.42 8.93
C VAL A 132 -15.82 15.93 7.95
N ASN A 133 -17.08 16.14 8.27
CA ASN A 133 -18.22 15.92 7.37
C ASN A 133 -18.21 14.54 6.71
N GLU A 134 -18.15 13.48 7.55
CA GLU A 134 -18.19 12.11 7.07
C GLU A 134 -19.48 11.81 6.31
N GLU A 135 -19.34 11.23 5.10
CA GLU A 135 -20.43 10.67 4.31
C GLU A 135 -20.17 9.19 4.04
N GLU A 136 -21.05 8.31 4.52
CA GLU A 136 -20.94 6.87 4.29
C GLU A 136 -21.36 6.54 2.84
N ILE A 137 -20.44 5.93 2.08
CA ILE A 137 -20.61 5.59 0.66
C ILE A 137 -21.07 4.15 0.48
N LEU A 138 -20.42 3.22 1.20
CA LEU A 138 -20.69 1.79 1.10
C LEU A 138 -20.43 1.11 2.43
N THR A 139 -21.27 0.13 2.76
CA THR A 139 -21.03 -0.80 3.87
C THR A 139 -21.11 -2.23 3.39
N ILE A 140 -20.16 -3.05 3.86
CA ILE A 140 -20.16 -4.49 3.65
C ILE A 140 -19.83 -5.20 4.97
N GLN A 141 -20.02 -6.52 5.04
CA GLN A 141 -19.63 -7.26 6.23
C GLN A 141 -18.11 -7.35 6.33
N ALA A 142 -17.53 -6.98 7.48
CA ALA A 142 -16.13 -7.18 7.81
C ALA A 142 -15.88 -8.57 8.43
N GLY A 143 -14.70 -9.11 8.17
CA GLY A 143 -14.19 -10.31 8.84
C GLY A 143 -13.17 -10.00 9.93
N GLY A 144 -12.83 -11.02 10.72
CA GLY A 144 -11.67 -10.97 11.60
C GLY A 144 -10.34 -11.03 10.84
N ILE A 145 -10.39 -11.47 9.58
CA ILE A 145 -9.29 -11.58 8.62
C ILE A 145 -9.80 -11.27 7.22
N HIS A 146 -8.90 -11.01 6.27
CA HIS A 146 -9.16 -10.88 4.84
C HIS A 146 -10.24 -9.84 4.50
N ASN A 147 -10.00 -8.58 4.85
CA ASN A 147 -10.93 -7.50 4.46
C ASN A 147 -10.55 -6.82 3.12
N GLY A 148 -9.33 -7.06 2.58
CA GLY A 148 -8.87 -6.37 1.39
C GLY A 148 -8.64 -4.89 1.67
N SER A 149 -9.58 -4.04 1.26
CA SER A 149 -9.70 -2.60 1.62
C SER A 149 -8.75 -1.63 0.90
N ARG A 150 -7.95 -2.05 -0.06
CA ARG A 150 -7.10 -1.12 -0.83
C ARG A 150 -7.98 -0.27 -1.75
N LEU A 151 -7.68 1.02 -1.84
CA LEU A 151 -8.37 1.98 -2.70
C LEU A 151 -7.46 2.48 -3.83
N LEU A 152 -8.04 2.74 -4.99
CA LEU A 152 -7.36 3.39 -6.11
C LEU A 152 -8.37 4.24 -6.90
N VAL A 153 -8.13 5.54 -7.00
CA VAL A 153 -8.93 6.41 -7.89
C VAL A 153 -8.36 6.30 -9.30
N LEU A 154 -9.23 6.08 -10.27
CA LEU A 154 -8.88 5.95 -11.67
C LEU A 154 -9.00 7.30 -12.43
N PRO A 155 -8.33 7.46 -13.58
CA PRO A 155 -8.38 8.70 -14.37
C PRO A 155 -9.78 9.08 -14.90
N ASP A 156 -10.71 8.14 -14.91
CA ASP A 156 -12.12 8.36 -15.29
C ASP A 156 -13.00 8.82 -14.13
N ASN A 157 -12.39 9.15 -12.97
CA ASN A 157 -13.05 9.56 -11.73
C ASN A 157 -13.92 8.44 -11.13
N THR A 158 -13.57 7.17 -11.34
CA THR A 158 -14.13 6.06 -10.59
C THR A 158 -13.14 5.59 -9.50
N LEU A 159 -13.63 4.89 -8.51
CA LEU A 159 -12.86 4.34 -7.40
C LEU A 159 -12.87 2.81 -7.47
N LEU A 160 -11.70 2.20 -7.44
CA LEU A 160 -11.56 0.78 -7.16
C LEU A 160 -11.39 0.55 -5.67
N MET A 161 -12.05 -0.50 -5.16
CA MET A 161 -11.90 -0.99 -3.79
C MET A 161 -11.72 -2.50 -3.81
N THR A 162 -10.64 -3.00 -3.25
CA THR A 162 -10.50 -4.45 -3.05
C THR A 162 -11.25 -4.89 -1.80
N THR A 163 -11.84 -6.09 -1.86
CA THR A 163 -12.48 -6.72 -0.71
C THR A 163 -11.97 -8.14 -0.55
N GLY A 164 -11.75 -8.58 0.67
CA GLY A 164 -11.35 -9.95 0.94
C GLY A 164 -12.53 -10.91 1.07
N ASP A 165 -12.27 -12.22 1.11
CA ASP A 165 -13.28 -13.26 1.29
C ASP A 165 -13.82 -13.37 2.73
N VAL A 166 -13.29 -12.55 3.65
CA VAL A 166 -13.56 -12.50 5.09
C VAL A 166 -13.45 -13.87 5.78
N GLY A 167 -12.57 -14.74 5.27
CA GLY A 167 -12.38 -16.10 5.73
C GLY A 167 -13.45 -17.10 5.27
N SER A 168 -14.28 -16.71 4.29
CA SER A 168 -15.32 -17.55 3.70
C SER A 168 -15.11 -17.64 2.18
N SER A 169 -14.28 -18.59 1.76
CA SER A 169 -13.80 -18.70 0.38
C SER A 169 -14.92 -18.81 -0.68
N SER A 170 -16.10 -19.31 -0.29
CA SER A 170 -17.27 -19.39 -1.18
C SER A 170 -17.80 -18.02 -1.61
N ASN A 171 -17.47 -16.94 -0.89
CA ASN A 171 -17.86 -15.58 -1.25
C ASN A 171 -17.25 -15.17 -2.58
N SER A 172 -16.01 -15.59 -2.86
CA SER A 172 -15.22 -15.09 -3.98
C SER A 172 -15.83 -15.42 -5.34
N GLN A 173 -16.42 -16.61 -5.51
CA GLN A 173 -17.14 -17.01 -6.73
C GLN A 173 -18.64 -16.66 -6.70
N ASN A 174 -19.15 -16.15 -5.56
CA ASN A 174 -20.56 -15.78 -5.45
C ASN A 174 -20.78 -14.35 -5.92
N MET A 175 -21.42 -14.17 -7.07
CA MET A 175 -21.71 -12.86 -7.66
C MET A 175 -22.73 -12.01 -6.88
N ASN A 176 -23.44 -12.60 -5.91
CA ASN A 176 -24.32 -11.88 -4.99
C ASN A 176 -23.60 -11.38 -3.73
N SER A 177 -22.31 -11.68 -3.57
CA SER A 177 -21.45 -11.20 -2.48
C SER A 177 -20.54 -10.10 -3.02
N LEU A 178 -20.30 -9.06 -2.21
CA LEU A 178 -19.27 -8.04 -2.47
C LEU A 178 -17.91 -8.40 -1.87
N GLN A 179 -17.79 -9.55 -1.20
CA GLN A 179 -16.55 -10.05 -0.61
C GLN A 179 -15.78 -10.93 -1.60
N GLY A 180 -14.43 -10.86 -1.55
CA GLY A 180 -13.57 -11.58 -2.49
C GLY A 180 -13.65 -11.00 -3.91
N LYS A 181 -13.60 -9.68 -4.02
CA LYS A 181 -13.81 -8.90 -5.24
C LYS A 181 -12.82 -7.75 -5.36
N THR A 182 -12.69 -7.22 -6.57
CA THR A 182 -12.44 -5.79 -6.75
C THR A 182 -13.77 -5.13 -7.13
N LEU A 183 -14.16 -4.10 -6.42
CA LEU A 183 -15.35 -3.29 -6.69
C LEU A 183 -14.95 -2.05 -7.48
N ARG A 184 -15.81 -1.59 -8.40
CA ARG A 184 -15.66 -0.28 -9.07
C ARG A 184 -16.94 0.52 -8.87
N LEU A 185 -16.78 1.73 -8.38
CA LEU A 185 -17.88 2.64 -8.06
C LEU A 185 -17.54 4.07 -8.50
N ASN A 186 -18.56 4.86 -8.79
CA ASN A 186 -18.40 6.30 -8.89
C ASN A 186 -18.02 6.87 -7.52
N LEU A 187 -17.44 8.06 -7.45
CA LEU A 187 -16.98 8.69 -6.21
C LEU A 187 -18.13 8.98 -5.21
N ASP A 188 -19.38 8.96 -5.68
CA ASP A 188 -20.60 9.06 -4.84
C ASP A 188 -21.18 7.69 -4.42
N GLY A 189 -20.51 6.59 -4.77
CA GLY A 189 -20.93 5.23 -4.45
C GLY A 189 -21.90 4.59 -5.45
N SER A 190 -22.38 5.31 -6.45
CA SER A 190 -23.24 4.74 -7.49
C SER A 190 -22.47 3.77 -8.40
N VAL A 191 -23.21 2.88 -9.06
CA VAL A 191 -22.64 1.93 -10.02
C VAL A 191 -22.31 2.64 -11.32
N PRO A 192 -21.07 2.58 -11.84
CA PRO A 192 -20.74 3.06 -13.18
C PRO A 192 -21.53 2.32 -14.26
N ASP A 193 -22.01 3.06 -15.26
CA ASP A 193 -22.84 2.50 -16.34
C ASP A 193 -22.09 1.45 -17.20
N ASP A 194 -20.77 1.56 -17.25
CA ASP A 194 -19.85 0.71 -18.01
C ASP A 194 -19.20 -0.41 -17.18
N ASN A 195 -19.68 -0.67 -15.96
CA ASN A 195 -19.22 -1.82 -15.18
C ASN A 195 -19.52 -3.15 -15.93
N PRO A 196 -18.61 -4.14 -15.83
CA PRO A 196 -18.72 -5.38 -16.59
C PRO A 196 -19.98 -6.20 -16.26
N PHE A 197 -20.52 -6.02 -15.06
CA PHE A 197 -21.75 -6.68 -14.62
C PHE A 197 -22.84 -5.64 -14.38
N PRO A 198 -23.95 -5.68 -15.15
CA PRO A 198 -25.00 -4.65 -15.09
C PRO A 198 -25.57 -4.48 -13.67
N ASN A 199 -25.68 -3.23 -13.22
CA ASN A 199 -26.21 -2.85 -11.90
C ASN A 199 -25.42 -3.47 -10.71
N SER A 200 -24.16 -3.78 -10.90
CA SER A 200 -23.28 -4.36 -9.87
C SER A 200 -22.02 -3.54 -9.70
N LEU A 201 -21.58 -3.37 -8.44
CA LEU A 201 -20.28 -2.80 -8.10
C LEU A 201 -19.13 -3.76 -8.42
N VAL A 202 -19.39 -5.03 -8.63
CA VAL A 202 -18.35 -6.04 -8.90
C VAL A 202 -17.64 -5.70 -10.20
N TYR A 203 -16.31 -5.52 -10.11
CA TYR A 203 -15.43 -5.31 -11.26
C TYR A 203 -14.65 -6.57 -11.60
N THR A 204 -14.15 -7.27 -10.58
CA THR A 204 -13.54 -8.61 -10.68
C THR A 204 -14.09 -9.51 -9.58
N PHE A 205 -13.92 -10.83 -9.73
CA PHE A 205 -14.32 -11.81 -8.73
C PHE A 205 -13.31 -12.96 -8.64
N GLY A 206 -13.50 -13.84 -7.65
CA GLY A 206 -12.57 -14.94 -7.45
C GLY A 206 -11.28 -14.50 -6.76
N ASN A 207 -11.30 -13.40 -6.01
CA ASN A 207 -10.19 -12.90 -5.21
C ASN A 207 -10.25 -13.44 -3.77
N ARG A 208 -9.09 -13.63 -3.14
CA ARG A 208 -8.98 -14.08 -1.74
C ARG A 208 -8.81 -12.90 -0.79
N ASN A 209 -7.71 -12.16 -0.91
CA ASN A 209 -7.39 -11.01 -0.06
C ASN A 209 -6.37 -10.10 -0.75
N SER A 210 -6.83 -9.32 -1.71
CA SER A 210 -5.98 -8.34 -2.41
C SER A 210 -5.70 -7.14 -1.52
N GLN A 211 -4.42 -6.79 -1.33
CA GLN A 211 -3.99 -5.73 -0.42
C GLN A 211 -3.19 -4.61 -1.09
N GLY A 212 -2.92 -4.69 -2.37
CA GLY A 212 -2.28 -3.65 -3.16
C GLY A 212 -3.05 -3.38 -4.44
N LEU A 213 -3.08 -2.12 -4.87
CA LEU A 213 -3.52 -1.65 -6.18
C LEU A 213 -2.56 -0.57 -6.65
N ALA A 214 -2.18 -0.61 -7.93
CA ALA A 214 -1.38 0.43 -8.58
C ALA A 214 -1.81 0.62 -10.03
N LEU A 215 -1.68 1.84 -10.55
CA LEU A 215 -1.95 2.19 -11.93
C LEU A 215 -0.62 2.46 -12.66
N GLY A 216 -0.33 1.69 -13.70
CA GLY A 216 0.78 1.94 -14.60
C GLY A 216 0.50 3.06 -15.59
N GLU A 217 1.54 3.63 -16.17
CA GLU A 217 1.41 4.77 -17.11
C GLU A 217 0.58 4.47 -18.37
N ASN A 218 0.58 3.21 -18.82
CA ASN A 218 -0.21 2.75 -19.97
C ASN A 218 -1.65 2.36 -19.63
N GLY A 219 -2.09 2.67 -18.39
CA GLY A 219 -3.44 2.40 -17.92
C GLY A 219 -3.66 0.95 -17.43
N VAL A 220 -2.60 0.14 -17.35
CA VAL A 220 -2.68 -1.20 -16.75
C VAL A 220 -2.83 -1.06 -15.25
N ILE A 221 -3.81 -1.73 -14.68
CA ILE A 221 -4.06 -1.76 -13.24
C ILE A 221 -3.48 -3.06 -12.68
N TYR A 222 -2.65 -2.95 -11.65
CA TYR A 222 -2.03 -4.08 -10.98
C TYR A 222 -2.63 -4.29 -9.59
N SER A 223 -2.63 -5.54 -9.12
CA SER A 223 -2.94 -5.87 -7.73
C SER A 223 -1.96 -6.91 -7.17
N SER A 224 -1.75 -6.85 -5.87
CA SER A 224 -1.06 -7.88 -5.09
C SER A 224 -2.05 -8.60 -4.20
N GLU A 225 -2.01 -9.93 -4.15
CA GLU A 225 -2.97 -10.75 -3.44
C GLU A 225 -2.33 -11.84 -2.60
N HIS A 226 -2.82 -12.03 -1.38
CA HIS A 226 -2.37 -13.09 -0.49
C HIS A 226 -2.95 -14.45 -0.87
N GLY A 227 -2.09 -15.43 -1.12
CA GLY A 227 -2.44 -16.85 -1.19
C GLY A 227 -2.78 -17.45 0.19
N GLN A 228 -3.15 -18.72 0.24
CA GLN A 228 -3.50 -19.37 1.50
C GLN A 228 -2.25 -19.82 2.28
N ASN A 229 -1.38 -20.59 1.66
CA ASN A 229 -0.10 -21.05 2.19
C ASN A 229 1.01 -20.94 1.15
N SER A 230 0.61 -20.86 -0.09
CA SER A 230 1.43 -20.77 -1.30
C SER A 230 0.77 -19.81 -2.27
N ASN A 231 1.53 -19.39 -3.29
CA ASN A 231 1.02 -18.63 -4.41
C ASN A 231 0.37 -17.28 -4.00
N ASP A 232 1.11 -16.45 -3.24
CA ASP A 232 0.82 -15.02 -3.28
C ASP A 232 0.96 -14.56 -4.73
N GLU A 233 0.12 -13.63 -5.18
CA GLU A 233 -0.01 -13.29 -6.59
C GLU A 233 0.26 -11.81 -6.88
N PHE A 234 0.78 -11.55 -8.06
CA PHE A 234 0.80 -10.23 -8.67
C PHE A 234 0.00 -10.30 -9.98
N ASN A 235 -1.08 -9.54 -10.03
CA ASN A 235 -2.12 -9.65 -11.07
C ASN A 235 -2.28 -8.36 -11.88
N ILE A 236 -2.76 -8.49 -13.12
CA ILE A 236 -3.43 -7.40 -13.84
C ILE A 236 -4.92 -7.44 -13.49
N VAL A 237 -5.48 -6.31 -13.09
CA VAL A 237 -6.92 -6.19 -12.80
C VAL A 237 -7.67 -5.94 -14.10
N THR A 238 -8.41 -6.97 -14.57
CA THR A 238 -9.14 -6.95 -15.84
C THR A 238 -10.65 -6.91 -15.58
N ALA A 239 -11.35 -5.99 -16.22
CA ALA A 239 -12.81 -5.87 -16.10
C ALA A 239 -13.52 -7.20 -16.39
N GLY A 240 -14.34 -7.67 -15.46
CA GLY A 240 -15.07 -8.94 -15.56
C GLY A 240 -14.22 -10.18 -15.28
N GLY A 241 -12.93 -10.02 -14.94
CA GLY A 241 -11.98 -11.12 -14.70
C GLY A 241 -12.37 -11.98 -13.50
N ASN A 242 -12.19 -13.31 -13.64
CA ASN A 242 -12.28 -14.30 -12.59
C ASN A 242 -10.86 -14.72 -12.20
N TYR A 243 -10.46 -14.53 -10.93
CA TYR A 243 -9.12 -14.86 -10.40
C TYR A 243 -9.05 -16.25 -9.74
N GLY A 244 -10.11 -17.05 -9.89
CA GLY A 244 -10.11 -18.48 -9.64
C GLY A 244 -10.31 -18.91 -8.19
N TRP A 245 -9.99 -18.10 -7.18
CA TRP A 245 -10.14 -18.50 -5.78
C TRP A 245 -11.58 -18.91 -5.44
N PRO A 246 -11.82 -20.01 -4.72
CA PRO A 246 -10.86 -20.91 -4.10
C PRO A 246 -10.48 -22.14 -4.94
N ASN A 247 -10.85 -22.20 -6.20
CA ASN A 247 -10.63 -23.36 -7.05
C ASN A 247 -9.24 -23.36 -7.68
N VAL A 248 -8.60 -22.21 -7.76
CA VAL A 248 -7.25 -22.00 -8.30
C VAL A 248 -6.48 -21.09 -7.34
N GLU A 249 -5.20 -21.41 -7.12
CA GLU A 249 -4.23 -20.56 -6.43
C GLU A 249 -2.99 -20.39 -7.34
N GLY A 250 -2.69 -19.16 -7.76
CA GLY A 250 -1.61 -18.89 -8.70
C GLY A 250 -1.92 -19.38 -10.11
N PHE A 251 -0.95 -20.02 -10.74
CA PHE A 251 -1.09 -20.53 -12.11
C PHE A 251 -1.93 -21.80 -12.18
N CYS A 252 -2.66 -22.00 -13.28
CA CYS A 252 -3.47 -23.18 -13.56
C CYS A 252 -2.58 -24.40 -13.85
N ASN A 253 -1.92 -24.97 -12.86
CA ASN A 253 -0.86 -25.95 -13.02
C ASN A 253 -1.24 -27.40 -12.70
N THR A 254 -2.33 -27.64 -11.94
CA THR A 254 -2.86 -28.99 -11.72
C THR A 254 -3.97 -29.33 -12.73
N SER A 255 -4.25 -30.62 -12.95
CA SER A 255 -5.32 -31.01 -13.89
C SER A 255 -6.70 -30.48 -13.47
N ALA A 256 -6.97 -30.35 -12.18
CA ALA A 256 -8.23 -29.81 -11.68
C ALA A 256 -8.32 -28.30 -11.96
N GLU A 257 -7.27 -27.55 -11.66
CA GLU A 257 -7.17 -26.10 -11.95
C GLU A 257 -7.27 -25.83 -13.46
N GLN A 258 -6.53 -26.58 -14.29
CA GLN A 258 -6.59 -26.44 -15.75
C GLN A 258 -8.02 -26.64 -16.29
N THR A 259 -8.76 -27.59 -15.73
CA THR A 259 -10.16 -27.80 -16.09
C THR A 259 -11.02 -26.61 -15.67
N PHE A 260 -10.87 -26.16 -14.43
CA PHE A 260 -11.62 -25.01 -13.92
C PHE A 260 -11.30 -23.73 -14.71
N CYS A 261 -10.02 -23.47 -14.98
CA CYS A 261 -9.56 -22.32 -15.75
C CYS A 261 -10.18 -22.29 -17.15
N ALA A 262 -10.16 -23.44 -17.84
CA ALA A 262 -10.73 -23.54 -19.20
C ALA A 262 -12.25 -23.39 -19.22
N GLU A 263 -12.94 -23.77 -18.16
CA GLU A 263 -14.41 -23.68 -18.06
C GLU A 263 -14.89 -22.30 -17.57
N ASN A 264 -14.02 -21.50 -16.90
CA ASN A 264 -14.39 -20.27 -16.22
C ASN A 264 -13.56 -19.05 -16.64
N ASP A 265 -12.77 -19.15 -17.71
CA ASP A 265 -11.93 -18.07 -18.26
C ASP A 265 -11.09 -17.37 -17.14
N VAL A 266 -10.39 -18.17 -16.31
CA VAL A 266 -9.60 -17.63 -15.20
C VAL A 266 -8.45 -16.80 -15.71
N VAL A 267 -8.27 -15.61 -15.11
CA VAL A 267 -7.11 -14.74 -15.32
C VAL A 267 -5.96 -15.23 -14.45
N GLU A 268 -4.89 -15.71 -15.08
CA GLU A 268 -3.68 -16.12 -14.37
C GLU A 268 -2.83 -14.91 -13.94
N PRO A 269 -2.08 -15.01 -12.82
CA PRO A 269 -1.21 -13.93 -12.37
C PRO A 269 -0.03 -13.68 -13.33
N LEU A 270 0.56 -12.49 -13.23
CA LEU A 270 1.83 -12.16 -13.88
C LEU A 270 3.00 -12.86 -13.19
N ASP A 271 2.92 -13.01 -11.88
CA ASP A 271 3.90 -13.72 -11.05
C ASP A 271 3.25 -14.28 -9.78
N ALA A 272 3.87 -15.31 -9.20
CA ALA A 272 3.37 -15.94 -7.98
C ALA A 272 4.50 -16.49 -7.10
N TRP A 273 4.38 -16.32 -5.78
CA TRP A 273 5.41 -16.71 -4.81
C TRP A 273 4.96 -17.86 -3.93
N SER A 274 5.77 -18.93 -3.92
CA SER A 274 5.54 -20.11 -3.09
C SER A 274 6.83 -20.50 -2.34
N PRO A 275 6.82 -20.57 -0.99
CA PRO A 275 5.69 -20.29 -0.09
C PRO A 275 5.23 -18.83 -0.12
N CYS A 276 4.06 -18.56 0.49
CA CYS A 276 3.58 -17.19 0.65
C CYS A 276 4.62 -16.31 1.34
N ILE A 277 4.88 -15.15 0.77
CA ILE A 277 5.78 -14.11 1.28
C ILE A 277 5.01 -12.94 1.92
N ALA A 278 3.67 -12.96 1.84
CA ALA A 278 2.74 -11.94 2.27
C ALA A 278 2.95 -10.59 1.56
N VAL A 279 2.69 -10.61 0.24
CA VAL A 279 2.70 -9.42 -0.63
C VAL A 279 1.67 -8.39 -0.14
N ASN A 280 1.96 -7.08 -0.29
CA ASN A 280 1.09 -6.05 0.29
C ASN A 280 1.00 -4.80 -0.59
N GLY A 281 1.01 -3.59 0.00
CA GLY A 281 0.91 -2.36 -0.75
C GLY A 281 1.89 -2.29 -1.92
N ILE A 282 1.42 -1.78 -3.04
CA ILE A 282 2.20 -1.63 -4.26
C ILE A 282 2.09 -0.20 -4.81
N GLU A 283 3.15 0.27 -5.47
CA GLU A 283 3.21 1.58 -6.11
C GLU A 283 3.95 1.46 -7.45
N PHE A 284 3.44 2.08 -8.51
CA PHE A 284 4.14 2.13 -9.78
C PHE A 284 5.23 3.20 -9.75
N TYR A 285 6.45 2.85 -10.15
CA TYR A 285 7.60 3.74 -10.17
C TYR A 285 8.07 4.03 -11.59
N ASN A 286 8.10 5.31 -11.97
CA ASN A 286 8.66 5.75 -13.26
C ASN A 286 9.36 7.12 -13.16
N HIS A 287 10.00 7.42 -12.03
CA HIS A 287 10.68 8.69 -11.82
C HIS A 287 12.18 8.57 -12.16
N GLU A 288 12.75 9.61 -12.80
CA GLU A 288 14.15 9.66 -13.24
C GLU A 288 15.18 9.71 -12.10
N ALA A 289 14.74 9.95 -10.87
CA ALA A 289 15.63 9.95 -9.69
C ALA A 289 16.26 8.59 -9.41
N ILE A 290 15.60 7.49 -9.76
CA ILE A 290 16.12 6.13 -9.66
C ILE A 290 15.87 5.44 -11.01
N PRO A 291 16.73 5.68 -12.00
CA PRO A 291 16.54 5.17 -13.37
C PRO A 291 16.40 3.64 -13.42
N GLU A 292 17.09 2.96 -12.51
CA GLU A 292 17.06 1.50 -12.41
C GLU A 292 15.70 0.94 -12.00
N TRP A 293 14.81 1.77 -11.40
CA TRP A 293 13.47 1.37 -11.00
C TRP A 293 12.38 1.85 -11.95
N GLN A 294 12.73 2.58 -13.01
CA GLN A 294 11.72 3.02 -13.98
C GLN A 294 10.98 1.85 -14.61
N ASN A 295 9.69 2.06 -14.92
CA ASN A 295 8.78 1.05 -15.45
C ASN A 295 8.72 -0.22 -14.59
N SER A 296 8.61 -0.05 -13.27
CA SER A 296 8.48 -1.16 -12.34
C SER A 296 7.37 -0.91 -11.31
N VAL A 297 6.96 -1.98 -10.65
CA VAL A 297 6.08 -1.91 -9.48
C VAL A 297 6.91 -2.19 -8.24
N LEU A 298 6.91 -1.24 -7.31
CA LEU A 298 7.45 -1.40 -5.96
C LEU A 298 6.41 -2.17 -5.14
N MET A 299 6.77 -3.34 -4.62
CA MET A 299 5.86 -4.19 -3.85
C MET A 299 6.42 -4.42 -2.45
N SER A 300 5.66 -4.03 -1.45
CA SER A 300 5.98 -4.28 -0.05
C SER A 300 5.68 -5.73 0.34
N VAL A 301 6.55 -6.34 1.13
CA VAL A 301 6.47 -7.75 1.53
C VAL A 301 6.55 -7.86 3.04
N LEU A 302 5.50 -8.45 3.65
CA LEU A 302 5.40 -8.60 5.10
C LEU A 302 6.18 -9.79 5.67
N GLY A 303 6.67 -10.72 4.82
CA GLY A 303 7.57 -11.81 5.21
C GLY A 303 6.93 -13.16 5.45
N GLY A 304 5.64 -13.33 5.17
CA GLY A 304 4.92 -14.59 5.34
C GLY A 304 4.83 -15.06 6.79
N LEU A 305 4.45 -16.33 6.97
CA LEU A 305 4.42 -16.97 8.28
C LEU A 305 5.85 -17.37 8.70
N GLY A 306 6.41 -16.64 9.68
CA GLY A 306 7.75 -16.94 10.24
C GLY A 306 8.80 -15.86 10.01
N GLY A 307 8.47 -14.76 9.30
CA GLY A 307 9.34 -13.60 9.20
C GLY A 307 10.67 -13.91 8.52
N GLN A 308 10.67 -14.31 7.27
CA GLN A 308 11.89 -14.69 6.53
C GLN A 308 12.04 -14.01 5.17
N TYR A 309 11.05 -13.26 4.74
CA TYR A 309 11.00 -12.73 3.37
C TYR A 309 10.70 -11.24 3.30
N GLU A 310 10.76 -10.55 4.45
CA GLU A 310 10.50 -9.13 4.56
C GLU A 310 11.43 -8.35 3.63
N ARG A 311 10.85 -7.55 2.74
CA ARG A 311 11.60 -6.75 1.78
C ARG A 311 10.72 -5.75 1.04
N LEU A 312 11.33 -4.88 0.29
CA LEU A 312 10.75 -4.23 -0.87
C LEU A 312 11.16 -5.03 -2.10
N SER A 313 10.20 -5.55 -2.86
CA SER A 313 10.42 -6.14 -4.19
C SER A 313 10.21 -5.07 -5.25
N VAL A 314 11.12 -4.98 -6.21
CA VAL A 314 11.01 -4.14 -7.40
C VAL A 314 10.74 -5.06 -8.57
N LEU A 315 9.50 -5.06 -9.06
CA LEU A 315 9.05 -5.90 -10.16
C LEU A 315 9.20 -5.13 -11.47
N HIS A 316 10.23 -5.45 -12.22
CA HIS A 316 10.50 -4.82 -13.53
C HIS A 316 9.51 -5.35 -14.56
N LEU A 317 8.84 -4.43 -15.25
CA LEU A 317 7.82 -4.78 -16.23
C LEU A 317 8.37 -4.79 -17.65
N SER A 318 7.71 -5.54 -18.54
CA SER A 318 7.88 -5.36 -19.98
C SER A 318 7.42 -3.95 -20.42
N GLU A 319 7.84 -3.51 -21.62
CA GLU A 319 7.49 -2.18 -22.14
C GLU A 319 5.96 -1.95 -22.23
N ASP A 320 5.20 -3.01 -22.50
CA ASP A 320 3.73 -2.96 -22.54
C ASP A 320 3.07 -3.13 -21.15
N GLY A 321 3.85 -3.41 -20.11
CA GLY A 321 3.38 -3.63 -18.75
C GLY A 321 2.65 -4.96 -18.52
N LEU A 322 2.66 -5.87 -19.49
CA LEU A 322 1.86 -7.11 -19.45
C LEU A 322 2.62 -8.32 -18.92
N SER A 323 3.87 -8.17 -18.51
CA SER A 323 4.66 -9.23 -17.89
C SER A 323 5.71 -8.68 -16.92
N VAL A 324 6.09 -9.48 -15.93
CA VAL A 324 7.24 -9.23 -15.07
C VAL A 324 8.48 -9.82 -15.75
N THR A 325 9.51 -9.01 -15.95
CA THR A 325 10.76 -9.44 -16.60
C THR A 325 11.83 -9.86 -15.61
N SER A 326 11.83 -9.28 -14.42
CA SER A 326 12.72 -9.62 -13.30
C SER A 326 12.23 -9.02 -12.00
N GLU A 327 12.71 -9.56 -10.87
CA GLU A 327 12.51 -9.03 -9.51
C GLU A 327 13.86 -8.69 -8.90
N ASP A 328 14.02 -7.47 -8.37
CA ASP A 328 15.08 -7.08 -7.46
C ASP A 328 14.56 -6.95 -6.05
N GLN A 329 15.40 -7.24 -5.04
CA GLN A 329 14.99 -7.27 -3.63
C GLN A 329 15.84 -6.32 -2.80
N TYR A 330 15.19 -5.42 -2.05
CA TYR A 330 15.85 -4.42 -1.22
C TYR A 330 15.32 -4.48 0.23
N PHE A 331 16.12 -3.98 1.17
CA PHE A 331 15.75 -3.72 2.57
C PHE A 331 15.45 -4.95 3.42
N SER A 332 15.80 -6.16 2.99
CA SER A 332 15.62 -7.39 3.76
C SER A 332 16.35 -7.36 5.12
N SER A 333 17.44 -6.58 5.22
CA SER A 333 18.20 -6.41 6.48
C SER A 333 17.45 -5.67 7.59
N PHE A 334 16.30 -5.05 7.31
CA PHE A 334 15.47 -4.45 8.36
C PHE A 334 14.90 -5.49 9.30
N ASN A 335 14.72 -6.73 8.84
CA ASN A 335 14.08 -7.80 9.61
C ASN A 335 12.75 -7.33 10.22
N GLN A 336 12.01 -6.54 9.48
CA GLN A 336 10.71 -5.99 9.83
C GLN A 336 9.77 -6.09 8.63
N ARG A 337 8.51 -6.30 8.93
CA ARG A 337 7.43 -6.39 7.96
C ARG A 337 7.32 -5.07 7.20
N VAL A 338 7.57 -5.09 5.89
CA VAL A 338 7.37 -3.95 5.00
C VAL A 338 5.90 -3.91 4.61
N ARG A 339 5.18 -2.90 5.11
CA ARG A 339 3.72 -2.84 4.98
C ARG A 339 3.24 -2.13 3.74
N ASP A 340 3.85 -0.99 3.43
CA ASP A 340 3.41 -0.15 2.35
C ASP A 340 4.52 0.72 1.80
N VAL A 341 4.33 1.24 0.61
CA VAL A 341 5.29 2.09 -0.10
C VAL A 341 4.56 3.24 -0.77
N ALA A 342 5.16 4.42 -0.78
CA ALA A 342 4.67 5.59 -1.50
C ALA A 342 5.84 6.32 -2.17
N VAL A 343 5.55 7.04 -3.26
CA VAL A 343 6.54 7.79 -4.03
C VAL A 343 6.18 9.28 -4.03
N ASN A 344 7.17 10.12 -3.79
CA ASN A 344 7.03 11.56 -4.03
C ASN A 344 7.18 11.83 -5.54
N PRO A 345 6.14 12.24 -6.26
CA PRO A 345 6.18 12.41 -7.70
C PRO A 345 7.05 13.59 -8.15
N ASN A 346 7.45 14.48 -7.23
CA ASN A 346 8.28 15.64 -7.56
C ASN A 346 9.78 15.38 -7.40
N THR A 347 10.16 14.42 -6.52
CA THR A 347 11.57 14.16 -6.19
C THR A 347 11.99 12.71 -6.48
N GLY A 348 11.03 11.81 -6.70
CA GLY A 348 11.27 10.39 -6.82
C GLY A 348 11.71 9.71 -5.51
N SER A 349 11.65 10.43 -4.37
CA SER A 349 11.90 9.82 -3.06
C SER A 349 10.88 8.72 -2.78
N VAL A 350 11.35 7.63 -2.20
CA VAL A 350 10.53 6.47 -1.86
C VAL A 350 10.35 6.39 -0.34
N TYR A 351 9.11 6.31 0.10
CA TYR A 351 8.74 6.12 1.51
C TYR A 351 8.33 4.68 1.75
N VAL A 352 8.80 4.10 2.85
CA VAL A 352 8.53 2.71 3.22
C VAL A 352 8.01 2.66 4.65
N ALA A 353 6.80 2.14 4.83
CA ALA A 353 6.20 1.95 6.13
C ALA A 353 6.51 0.56 6.70
N LEU A 354 7.06 0.51 7.91
CA LEU A 354 7.34 -0.73 8.64
C LEU A 354 6.21 -1.04 9.62
N ASN A 355 5.93 -2.34 9.82
CA ASN A 355 4.81 -2.83 10.62
C ASN A 355 5.27 -3.79 11.75
N GLY A 356 6.49 -3.57 12.26
CA GLY A 356 7.09 -4.38 13.33
C GLY A 356 7.55 -5.75 12.86
N THR A 357 7.77 -6.67 13.82
CA THR A 357 8.39 -7.98 13.57
C THR A 357 7.42 -9.15 13.69
N SER A 358 6.18 -8.92 14.09
CA SER A 358 5.21 -10.00 14.37
C SER A 358 3.88 -9.77 13.67
N TYR A 359 3.21 -10.87 13.31
CA TYR A 359 1.82 -10.86 12.86
C TYR A 359 0.87 -10.59 14.05
N PRO A 360 -0.19 -9.82 13.89
CA PRO A 360 -0.65 -9.11 12.68
C PRO A 360 -0.02 -7.73 12.47
N GLY A 361 1.04 -7.41 13.17
CA GLY A 361 1.74 -6.15 13.24
C GLY A 361 1.78 -5.63 14.68
N SER A 362 2.86 -4.96 15.03
CA SER A 362 3.08 -4.36 16.35
C SER A 362 3.71 -2.98 16.20
N GLY A 363 3.44 -2.11 17.14
CA GLY A 363 4.05 -0.80 17.22
C GLY A 363 4.99 -0.67 18.44
N PRO A 364 5.71 0.45 18.57
CA PRO A 364 5.78 1.56 17.63
C PRO A 364 6.56 1.25 16.35
N ASN A 365 6.23 1.94 15.26
CA ASN A 365 6.80 1.71 13.95
C ASN A 365 7.53 2.94 13.39
N ILE A 366 8.13 2.76 12.19
CA ILE A 366 8.93 3.77 11.51
C ILE A 366 8.43 3.88 10.07
N ILE A 367 8.36 5.12 9.55
CA ILE A 367 8.33 5.39 8.12
C ILE A 367 9.74 5.85 7.75
N LYS A 368 10.33 5.15 6.80
CA LYS A 368 11.65 5.47 6.23
C LYS A 368 11.49 6.20 4.92
N GLU A 369 12.44 7.07 4.61
CA GLU A 369 12.58 7.72 3.33
C GLU A 369 13.91 7.36 2.70
N PHE A 370 13.90 7.11 1.38
CA PHE A 370 15.06 6.83 0.56
C PHE A 370 15.15 7.86 -0.54
N ARG A 371 16.27 8.61 -0.58
CA ARG A 371 16.51 9.68 -1.53
C ARG A 371 17.76 9.44 -2.35
N ASN A 372 17.70 9.79 -3.63
CA ASN A 372 18.89 10.08 -4.42
C ASN A 372 19.29 11.56 -4.19
N GLU A 373 20.26 11.80 -3.30
CA GLU A 373 20.73 13.15 -2.97
C GLU A 373 21.44 13.84 -4.15
N ALA A 374 21.89 13.09 -5.15
CA ALA A 374 22.49 13.63 -6.35
C ALA A 374 21.45 14.15 -7.34
N PHE A 375 20.19 13.67 -7.24
CA PHE A 375 19.10 14.11 -8.08
C PHE A 375 18.64 15.52 -7.65
N GLY A 376 18.54 16.44 -8.59
CA GLY A 376 18.15 17.83 -8.30
C GLY A 376 19.25 18.74 -7.75
N THR A 377 20.42 18.19 -7.35
CA THR A 377 21.61 19.00 -7.05
C THR A 377 22.41 19.38 -8.31
N GLY A 378 22.06 18.79 -9.46
CA GLY A 378 22.57 19.21 -10.74
C GLY A 378 22.20 20.67 -11.00
N VAL A 379 23.14 21.56 -10.76
CA VAL A 379 23.10 22.96 -11.16
C VAL A 379 22.56 22.99 -12.57
N ALA A 380 21.48 23.76 -12.80
CA ALA A 380 21.09 24.19 -14.14
C ALA A 380 22.33 24.82 -14.78
N GLY A 381 23.17 23.97 -15.33
CA GLY A 381 24.39 24.32 -16.04
C GLY A 381 24.03 24.73 -17.44
N GLN A 382 23.94 26.03 -17.62
CA GLN A 382 24.27 26.75 -18.83
C GLN A 382 23.65 26.25 -20.14
N ALA A 383 22.61 26.90 -20.53
CA ALA A 383 22.42 27.26 -21.95
C ALA A 383 22.38 28.76 -22.10
#